data_422397e3103b4b405b48b68da6da2653
#
_entry.id   422397e3103b4b405b48b68da6da2653
#
_cell.length_a   1.000
_cell.length_b   1.000
_cell.length_c   1.000
_cell.angle_alpha   90.00
_cell.angle_beta   90.00
_cell.angle_gamma   90.00
#
_symmetry.space_group_name_H-M   'P 1'
#
loop_
_entity.id
_entity.type
_entity.pdbx_description
1 polymer ?
#
loop_
_entity_poly.entity_id
_entity_poly.type
_entity_poly.pdbx_seq_one_letter_code
_entity_poly.pdbx_strand_id
1 'polypeptide(L)'
;MAGETQAQTDAIVQQLVAGFKGTLTSPTSSTTTSKNITKLNTVSAKALLEKVAAANGYTGLITNADVQDFIKEFNKEQSKQIETVVKSTSSKVAPGSSVEKIQQELQNTLTTQYPSFFKPEEFASDYIWAKVNFKDETTLGAKNIAVLQQAKQLVKDMYIIGKSDAEIAADAKLIASGKKTVNEYLVELQQVAVREHPYLASRLQSDPTLTVAQVANPAVKIVADAWELDPNQIKWQDEPIINQFLASQSGDKPMNYADLKRAALNDQRAQYTEAMNNFARDAATGLGKAMGAI
;
A
#
# COMPACT_ATOMS: atom_id res chain seq x y z
N MET A 1 -39.44 33.37 32.04
CA MET A 1 -38.43 32.52 32.69
C MET A 1 -37.98 31.39 31.78
N ALA A 2 -37.61 31.66 30.54
CA ALA A 2 -37.20 30.61 29.61
C ALA A 2 -35.89 30.94 28.86
N GLY A 3 -35.19 31.99 29.29
CA GLY A 3 -33.97 32.45 28.59
C GLY A 3 -32.64 32.15 29.29
N GLU A 4 -32.67 31.57 30.50
CA GLU A 4 -31.42 31.34 31.28
C GLU A 4 -30.74 30.01 31.04
N THR A 5 -31.26 29.16 30.17
CA THR A 5 -31.07 27.74 30.38
C THR A 5 -29.98 27.11 29.55
N GLN A 6 -29.81 27.46 28.29
CA GLN A 6 -28.78 26.81 27.44
C GLN A 6 -27.39 27.40 27.70
N ALA A 7 -27.29 28.74 27.82
CA ALA A 7 -26.00 29.38 28.09
C ALA A 7 -25.44 29.02 29.49
N GLN A 8 -26.31 28.81 30.48
CA GLN A 8 -25.87 28.32 31.80
C GLN A 8 -25.46 26.87 31.77
N THR A 9 -26.18 26.02 31.06
CA THR A 9 -25.80 24.61 30.86
C THR A 9 -24.47 24.53 30.15
N ASP A 10 -24.25 25.31 29.09
CA ASP A 10 -22.97 25.36 28.35
C ASP A 10 -21.84 25.92 29.25
N ALA A 11 -22.07 26.90 30.09
CA ALA A 11 -21.09 27.42 31.04
C ALA A 11 -20.70 26.37 32.10
N ILE A 12 -21.68 25.62 32.64
CA ILE A 12 -21.43 24.54 33.59
C ILE A 12 -20.64 23.42 32.93
N VAL A 13 -20.99 23.01 31.71
CA VAL A 13 -20.26 22.03 30.93
C VAL A 13 -18.82 22.49 30.69
N GLN A 14 -18.62 23.76 30.31
CA GLN A 14 -17.27 24.33 30.12
C GLN A 14 -16.47 24.37 31.44
N GLN A 15 -17.09 24.69 32.57
CA GLN A 15 -16.44 24.66 33.89
C GLN A 15 -16.06 23.22 34.30
N LEU A 16 -16.95 22.26 34.08
CA LEU A 16 -16.67 20.85 34.35
C LEU A 16 -15.53 20.33 33.48
N VAL A 17 -15.49 20.74 32.23
CA VAL A 17 -14.39 20.42 31.31
C VAL A 17 -13.08 21.08 31.70
N ALA A 18 -13.13 22.34 32.12
CA ALA A 18 -11.95 23.02 32.66
C ALA A 18 -11.44 22.34 33.95
N GLY A 19 -12.34 21.87 34.80
CA GLY A 19 -12.01 21.02 35.95
C GLY A 19 -11.43 19.68 35.56
N PHE A 20 -11.96 19.02 34.55
CA PHE A 20 -11.40 17.80 33.97
C PHE A 20 -10.02 18.06 33.32
N LYS A 21 -9.87 19.14 32.56
CA LYS A 21 -8.55 19.55 32.01
C LYS A 21 -7.56 19.89 33.14
N GLY A 22 -8.01 20.53 34.24
CA GLY A 22 -7.19 20.83 35.40
C GLY A 22 -6.75 19.61 36.18
N THR A 23 -7.58 18.57 36.31
CA THR A 23 -7.19 17.27 36.88
C THR A 23 -6.23 16.49 35.99
N LEU A 24 -6.21 16.79 34.69
CA LEU A 24 -5.21 16.24 33.76
C LEU A 24 -3.81 16.86 33.97
N THR A 25 -3.70 18.04 34.57
CA THR A 25 -2.43 18.75 34.80
C THR A 25 -1.85 18.57 36.20
N SER A 26 -2.59 18.03 37.17
CA SER A 26 -2.13 17.85 38.54
C SER A 26 -1.87 16.38 38.88
N PRO A 27 -0.70 16.05 39.48
CA PRO A 27 -0.32 14.66 39.78
C PRO A 27 -0.95 14.07 41.05
N THR A 28 -1.89 14.75 41.68
CA THR A 28 -2.45 14.31 42.97
C THR A 28 -3.98 14.42 42.97
N SER A 29 -4.67 13.36 42.77
CA SER A 29 -5.83 12.91 43.52
C SER A 29 -6.52 11.73 42.83
N SER A 30 -6.59 10.65 43.57
CA SER A 30 -7.38 9.46 43.31
C SER A 30 -8.85 9.80 43.15
N THR A 31 -9.50 9.24 42.16
CA THR A 31 -10.67 8.40 42.29
C THR A 31 -11.35 8.20 40.92
N THR A 32 -11.50 7.00 40.55
CA THR A 32 -12.50 6.33 39.68
C THR A 32 -12.82 6.87 38.27
N THR A 33 -12.69 8.16 37.98
CA THR A 33 -13.04 8.74 36.65
C THR A 33 -11.85 8.76 35.67
N SER A 34 -10.63 8.55 36.15
CA SER A 34 -9.40 8.70 35.35
C SER A 34 -8.96 7.42 34.62
N LYS A 35 -9.69 6.31 34.73
CA LYS A 35 -9.27 5.04 34.11
C LYS A 35 -9.23 5.06 32.58
N ASN A 36 -9.95 5.97 31.95
CA ASN A 36 -10.09 6.01 30.49
C ASN A 36 -9.33 7.15 29.82
N ILE A 37 -8.76 8.10 30.57
CA ILE A 37 -7.95 9.18 30.02
C ILE A 37 -6.48 8.85 30.28
N THR A 38 -5.80 8.40 29.25
CA THR A 38 -4.39 8.00 29.36
C THR A 38 -3.50 9.23 29.39
N LYS A 39 -2.82 9.47 30.51
CA LYS A 39 -1.71 10.44 30.56
C LYS A 39 -0.44 9.75 30.09
N LEU A 40 0.15 10.26 29.03
CA LEU A 40 1.45 9.82 28.56
C LEU A 40 2.51 10.71 29.18
N ASN A 41 3.38 10.10 30.01
CA ASN A 41 4.66 10.69 30.37
C ASN A 41 5.73 10.29 29.36
N THR A 42 6.91 10.89 29.43
CA THR A 42 7.99 10.62 28.47
C THR A 42 8.37 9.13 28.40
N VAL A 43 8.35 8.41 29.52
CA VAL A 43 8.70 6.98 29.57
C VAL A 43 7.62 6.13 28.90
N SER A 44 6.35 6.35 29.24
CA SER A 44 5.24 5.60 28.66
C SER A 44 5.04 5.92 27.18
N ALA A 45 5.23 7.18 26.78
CA ALA A 45 5.16 7.60 25.38
C ALA A 45 6.28 6.97 24.55
N LYS A 46 7.51 6.95 25.05
CA LYS A 46 8.64 6.30 24.39
C LYS A 46 8.40 4.80 24.24
N ALA A 47 8.00 4.11 25.29
CA ALA A 47 7.70 2.68 25.23
C ALA A 47 6.57 2.35 24.25
N LEU A 48 5.52 3.19 24.20
CA LEU A 48 4.44 3.05 23.22
C LEU A 48 4.93 3.23 21.79
N LEU A 49 5.71 4.28 21.53
CA LEU A 49 6.27 4.55 20.20
C LEU A 49 7.20 3.44 19.74
N GLU A 50 8.10 2.95 20.61
CA GLU A 50 9.01 1.86 20.31
C GLU A 50 8.27 0.54 20.02
N LYS A 51 7.25 0.21 20.83
CA LYS A 51 6.38 -0.94 20.61
C LYS A 51 5.68 -0.87 19.24
N VAL A 52 5.09 0.29 18.95
CA VAL A 52 4.34 0.51 17.71
C VAL A 52 5.27 0.60 16.50
N ALA A 53 6.46 1.22 16.65
CA ALA A 53 7.47 1.26 15.61
C ALA A 53 7.92 -0.16 15.21
N ALA A 54 8.22 -1.01 16.19
CA ALA A 54 8.58 -2.40 15.95
C ALA A 54 7.45 -3.18 15.24
N ALA A 55 6.20 -3.00 15.70
CA ALA A 55 5.03 -3.65 15.10
C ALA A 55 4.80 -3.22 13.64
N ASN A 56 5.08 -1.93 13.34
CA ASN A 56 4.94 -1.36 11.99
C ASN A 56 6.20 -1.51 11.13
N GLY A 57 7.23 -2.23 11.60
CA GLY A 57 8.46 -2.46 10.85
C GLY A 57 9.27 -1.18 10.60
N TYR A 58 9.25 -0.24 11.54
CA TYR A 58 10.10 0.94 11.53
C TYR A 58 11.33 0.68 12.42
N THR A 59 12.52 0.82 11.87
CA THR A 59 13.80 0.58 12.56
C THR A 59 14.57 1.87 12.82
N GLY A 60 14.03 3.01 12.43
CA GLY A 60 14.63 4.31 12.72
C GLY A 60 14.65 4.62 14.22
N LEU A 61 15.64 5.40 14.64
CA LEU A 61 15.80 5.81 16.03
C LEU A 61 14.64 6.73 16.45
N ILE A 62 13.96 6.37 17.55
CA ILE A 62 12.98 7.24 18.23
C ILE A 62 13.76 8.17 19.17
N THR A 63 13.89 9.43 18.79
CA THR A 63 14.60 10.44 19.58
C THR A 63 13.74 11.01 20.71
N ASN A 64 14.38 11.66 21.69
CA ASN A 64 13.63 12.38 22.72
C ASN A 64 12.76 13.52 22.13
N ALA A 65 13.21 14.15 21.04
CA ALA A 65 12.43 15.15 20.35
C ALA A 65 11.15 14.55 19.75
N ASP A 66 11.22 13.35 19.14
CA ASP A 66 10.06 12.62 18.64
C ASP A 66 9.07 12.29 19.74
N VAL A 67 9.56 11.89 20.92
CA VAL A 67 8.71 11.58 22.08
C VAL A 67 7.98 12.84 22.57
N GLN A 68 8.66 13.98 22.66
CA GLN A 68 8.04 15.24 23.08
C GLN A 68 7.00 15.74 22.05
N ASP A 69 7.32 15.66 20.77
CA ASP A 69 6.42 16.02 19.70
C ASP A 69 5.16 15.13 19.69
N PHE A 70 5.35 13.83 19.85
CA PHE A 70 4.26 12.87 19.97
C PHE A 70 3.34 13.20 21.17
N ILE A 71 3.90 13.45 22.36
CA ILE A 71 3.12 13.81 23.56
C ILE A 71 2.30 15.07 23.29
N LYS A 72 2.90 16.08 22.65
CA LYS A 72 2.23 17.34 22.31
C LYS A 72 1.03 17.10 21.37
N GLU A 73 1.26 16.38 20.26
CA GLU A 73 0.19 16.09 19.30
C GLU A 73 -0.89 15.15 19.89
N PHE A 74 -0.47 14.17 20.70
CA PHE A 74 -1.37 13.28 21.42
C PHE A 74 -2.30 14.07 22.38
N ASN A 75 -1.74 14.95 23.20
CA ASN A 75 -2.51 15.76 24.13
C ASN A 75 -3.46 16.74 23.42
N LYS A 76 -3.02 17.29 22.29
CA LYS A 76 -3.85 18.16 21.45
C LYS A 76 -5.06 17.40 20.87
N GLU A 77 -4.82 16.21 20.29
CA GLU A 77 -5.90 15.41 19.73
C GLU A 77 -6.84 14.89 20.82
N GLN A 78 -6.30 14.44 21.95
CA GLN A 78 -7.07 14.04 23.12
C GLN A 78 -7.99 15.17 23.59
N SER A 79 -7.47 16.41 23.69
CA SER A 79 -8.26 17.58 24.09
C SER A 79 -9.38 17.87 23.10
N LYS A 80 -9.13 17.77 21.81
CA LYS A 80 -10.11 17.96 20.73
C LYS A 80 -11.22 16.90 20.79
N GLN A 81 -10.86 15.63 21.02
CA GLN A 81 -11.85 14.55 21.18
C GLN A 81 -12.71 14.76 22.42
N ILE A 82 -12.13 15.16 23.55
CA ILE A 82 -12.88 15.52 24.76
C ILE A 82 -13.84 16.66 24.47
N GLU A 83 -13.42 17.71 23.78
CA GLU A 83 -14.31 18.84 23.40
C GLU A 83 -15.48 18.38 22.52
N THR A 84 -15.25 17.44 21.61
CA THR A 84 -16.30 16.86 20.75
C THR A 84 -17.31 16.08 21.58
N VAL A 85 -16.84 15.23 22.50
CA VAL A 85 -17.71 14.49 23.42
C VAL A 85 -18.52 15.42 24.29
N VAL A 86 -17.89 16.48 24.80
CA VAL A 86 -18.56 17.52 25.63
C VAL A 86 -19.67 18.23 24.85
N LYS A 87 -19.40 18.69 23.64
CA LYS A 87 -20.42 19.31 22.77
C LYS A 87 -21.58 18.35 22.49
N SER A 88 -21.27 17.08 22.22
CA SER A 88 -22.28 16.05 22.02
C SER A 88 -23.14 15.79 23.28
N THR A 89 -22.52 15.84 24.46
CA THR A 89 -23.25 15.70 25.74
C THR A 89 -24.12 16.92 26.03
N SER A 90 -23.60 18.14 25.83
CA SER A 90 -24.37 19.39 26.02
C SER A 90 -25.64 19.41 25.17
N SER A 91 -25.59 18.87 23.96
CA SER A 91 -26.78 18.80 23.09
C SER A 91 -27.83 17.78 23.53
N LYS A 92 -27.47 16.81 24.37
CA LYS A 92 -28.37 15.76 24.90
C LYS A 92 -28.99 16.10 26.24
N VAL A 93 -28.38 17.03 26.97
CA VAL A 93 -28.86 17.44 28.28
C VAL A 93 -29.97 18.49 28.12
N ALA A 94 -31.13 18.23 28.71
CA ALA A 94 -32.24 19.20 28.67
C ALA A 94 -31.87 20.51 29.38
N PRO A 95 -32.26 21.66 28.83
CA PRO A 95 -32.07 22.96 29.47
C PRO A 95 -32.63 22.95 30.89
N GLY A 96 -31.86 23.48 31.88
CA GLY A 96 -32.28 23.52 33.29
C GLY A 96 -32.03 22.22 34.06
N SER A 97 -31.31 21.25 33.51
CA SER A 97 -30.86 20.05 34.26
C SER A 97 -29.94 20.44 35.42
N SER A 98 -30.03 19.70 36.53
CA SER A 98 -29.12 19.91 37.65
C SER A 98 -27.67 19.61 37.30
N VAL A 99 -26.72 20.23 38.02
CA VAL A 99 -25.27 20.03 37.81
C VAL A 99 -24.89 18.55 37.94
N GLU A 100 -25.49 17.85 38.89
CA GLU A 100 -25.26 16.43 39.15
C GLU A 100 -25.67 15.58 37.93
N LYS A 101 -26.81 15.89 37.31
CA LYS A 101 -27.30 15.19 36.11
C LYS A 101 -26.39 15.45 34.91
N ILE A 102 -25.92 16.69 34.76
CA ILE A 102 -24.95 17.04 33.69
C ILE A 102 -23.65 16.31 33.92
N GLN A 103 -23.13 16.23 35.15
CA GLN A 103 -21.93 15.49 35.51
C GLN A 103 -22.08 14.00 35.22
N GLN A 104 -23.20 13.42 35.58
CA GLN A 104 -23.47 11.99 35.38
C GLN A 104 -23.53 11.64 33.88
N GLU A 105 -24.20 12.47 33.09
CA GLU A 105 -24.28 12.25 31.62
C GLU A 105 -22.93 12.46 30.94
N LEU A 106 -22.14 13.47 31.36
CA LEU A 106 -20.79 13.67 30.88
C LEU A 106 -19.90 12.50 31.25
N GLN A 107 -19.97 11.97 32.46
CA GLN A 107 -19.22 10.83 32.92
C GLN A 107 -19.59 9.57 32.17
N ASN A 108 -20.90 9.31 31.94
CA ASN A 108 -21.38 8.20 31.14
C ASN A 108 -20.88 8.31 29.70
N THR A 109 -20.94 9.47 29.08
CA THR A 109 -20.51 9.70 27.71
C THR A 109 -18.99 9.53 27.58
N LEU A 110 -18.22 10.06 28.53
CA LEU A 110 -16.75 9.88 28.55
C LEU A 110 -16.34 8.42 28.78
N THR A 111 -17.06 7.67 29.63
CA THR A 111 -16.73 6.27 29.91
C THR A 111 -17.18 5.31 28.81
N THR A 112 -18.26 5.60 28.10
CA THR A 112 -18.83 4.72 27.09
C THR A 112 -18.38 5.07 25.67
N GLN A 113 -18.23 6.35 25.33
CA GLN A 113 -17.91 6.80 23.97
C GLN A 113 -16.42 7.11 23.78
N TYR A 114 -15.73 7.64 24.81
CA TYR A 114 -14.32 8.03 24.69
C TYR A 114 -13.37 6.87 24.30
N PRO A 115 -13.47 5.67 24.88
CA PRO A 115 -12.62 4.54 24.48
C PRO A 115 -12.81 4.12 23.03
N SER A 116 -13.98 4.40 22.42
CA SER A 116 -14.24 4.08 21.02
C SER A 116 -13.70 5.15 20.05
N PHE A 117 -13.47 6.38 20.54
CA PHE A 117 -13.01 7.50 19.72
C PHE A 117 -11.48 7.69 19.74
N PHE A 118 -10.82 7.27 20.84
CA PHE A 118 -9.40 7.56 21.03
C PHE A 118 -8.65 6.34 21.53
N LYS A 119 -7.87 5.75 20.65
CA LYS A 119 -7.01 4.61 20.94
C LYS A 119 -5.55 5.05 20.83
N PRO A 120 -4.80 5.10 21.94
CA PRO A 120 -3.41 5.55 21.95
C PRO A 120 -2.50 4.80 20.97
N GLU A 121 -2.71 3.48 20.80
CA GLU A 121 -1.94 2.66 19.87
C GLU A 121 -2.22 3.02 18.41
N GLU A 122 -3.48 3.32 18.05
CA GLU A 122 -3.82 3.75 16.69
C GLU A 122 -3.21 5.10 16.37
N PHE A 123 -3.30 6.06 17.31
CA PHE A 123 -2.66 7.38 17.15
C PHE A 123 -1.14 7.27 17.06
N ALA A 124 -0.50 6.43 17.90
CA ALA A 124 0.93 6.16 17.83
C ALA A 124 1.30 5.49 16.50
N SER A 125 0.45 4.60 15.98
CA SER A 125 0.66 3.97 14.68
C SER A 125 0.63 5.00 13.55
N ASP A 126 -0.37 5.89 13.51
CA ASP A 126 -0.44 6.95 12.51
C ASP A 126 0.76 7.91 12.61
N TYR A 127 1.19 8.25 13.84
CA TYR A 127 2.39 9.07 14.07
C TYR A 127 3.66 8.41 13.53
N ILE A 128 3.85 7.11 13.79
CA ILE A 128 5.00 6.34 13.26
C ILE A 128 4.89 6.26 11.73
N TRP A 129 3.71 5.94 11.17
CA TRP A 129 3.53 5.88 9.72
C TRP A 129 3.81 7.22 9.03
N ALA A 130 3.55 8.36 9.69
CA ALA A 130 3.94 9.66 9.15
C ALA A 130 5.47 9.79 8.98
N LYS A 131 6.26 9.19 9.88
CA LYS A 131 7.73 9.21 9.86
C LYS A 131 8.36 8.15 8.96
N VAL A 132 7.66 7.04 8.66
CA VAL A 132 8.19 5.98 7.79
C VAL A 132 8.39 6.53 6.38
N ASN A 133 9.64 6.46 5.91
CA ASN A 133 10.04 6.90 4.58
C ASN A 133 10.48 5.71 3.73
N PHE A 134 9.63 5.26 2.83
CA PHE A 134 9.93 4.13 1.92
C PHE A 134 10.98 4.46 0.85
N LYS A 135 11.42 5.72 0.75
CA LYS A 135 12.57 6.09 -0.09
C LYS A 135 13.91 5.84 0.60
N ASP A 136 13.91 5.71 1.92
CA ASP A 136 15.09 5.45 2.75
C ASP A 136 14.98 4.05 3.34
N GLU A 137 15.49 3.06 2.62
CA GLU A 137 15.44 1.64 3.01
C GLU A 137 16.18 1.37 4.32
N THR A 138 17.10 2.26 4.76
CA THR A 138 17.86 2.08 6.00
C THR A 138 17.01 2.16 7.27
N THR A 139 15.86 2.84 7.18
CA THR A 139 14.90 3.00 8.28
C THR A 139 13.75 1.99 8.23
N LEU A 140 13.76 1.11 7.23
CA LEU A 140 12.72 0.10 7.04
C LEU A 140 13.15 -1.24 7.64
N GLY A 141 12.25 -1.86 8.40
CA GLY A 141 12.39 -3.25 8.81
C GLY A 141 12.11 -4.22 7.66
N ALA A 142 12.55 -5.47 7.81
CA ALA A 142 12.47 -6.52 6.79
C ALA A 142 11.06 -6.66 6.16
N LYS A 143 10.01 -6.54 6.97
CA LYS A 143 8.61 -6.58 6.49
C LYS A 143 8.32 -5.47 5.47
N ASN A 144 8.72 -4.23 5.76
CA ASN A 144 8.47 -3.09 4.88
C ASN A 144 9.35 -3.12 3.64
N ILE A 145 10.59 -3.59 3.77
CA ILE A 145 11.48 -3.86 2.62
C ILE A 145 10.84 -4.90 1.70
N ALA A 146 10.31 -5.99 2.24
CA ALA A 146 9.65 -7.02 1.43
C ALA A 146 8.45 -6.46 0.66
N VAL A 147 7.60 -5.61 1.30
CA VAL A 147 6.47 -4.94 0.63
C VAL A 147 6.96 -4.00 -0.47
N LEU A 148 8.03 -3.24 -0.23
CA LEU A 148 8.61 -2.35 -1.24
C LEU A 148 9.14 -3.14 -2.45
N GLN A 149 9.87 -4.23 -2.20
CA GLN A 149 10.37 -5.09 -3.26
C GLN A 149 9.23 -5.76 -4.04
N GLN A 150 8.18 -6.21 -3.35
CA GLN A 150 6.98 -6.74 -4.00
C GLN A 150 6.31 -5.69 -4.88
N ALA A 151 6.16 -4.46 -4.40
CA ALA A 151 5.58 -3.37 -5.19
C ALA A 151 6.42 -3.05 -6.44
N LYS A 152 7.75 -2.98 -6.29
CA LYS A 152 8.70 -2.81 -7.41
C LYS A 152 8.60 -3.96 -8.42
N GLN A 153 8.50 -5.21 -7.93
CA GLN A 153 8.38 -6.37 -8.80
C GLN A 153 7.06 -6.37 -9.58
N LEU A 154 5.94 -6.02 -8.94
CA LEU A 154 4.64 -5.92 -9.63
C LEU A 154 4.66 -4.87 -10.74
N VAL A 155 5.26 -3.70 -10.53
CA VAL A 155 5.43 -2.68 -11.58
C VAL A 155 6.26 -3.21 -12.74
N LYS A 156 7.36 -3.94 -12.43
CA LYS A 156 8.19 -4.59 -13.44
C LYS A 156 7.41 -5.67 -14.20
N ASP A 157 6.66 -6.52 -13.50
CA ASP A 157 5.88 -7.60 -14.10
C ASP A 157 4.71 -7.08 -14.95
N MET A 158 4.26 -5.86 -14.67
CA MET A 158 3.27 -5.14 -15.49
C MET A 158 3.88 -4.34 -16.64
N TYR A 159 5.21 -4.29 -16.75
CA TYR A 159 5.95 -3.54 -17.76
C TYR A 159 5.57 -2.05 -17.83
N ILE A 160 5.23 -1.45 -16.70
CA ILE A 160 4.87 -0.03 -16.63
C ILE A 160 6.14 0.81 -16.61
N ILE A 161 6.33 1.64 -17.64
CA ILE A 161 7.55 2.45 -17.82
C ILE A 161 7.47 3.78 -17.07
N GLY A 162 6.28 4.34 -16.88
CA GLY A 162 6.09 5.71 -16.39
C GLY A 162 6.04 5.86 -14.87
N LYS A 163 6.02 4.77 -14.08
CA LYS A 163 5.86 4.84 -12.62
C LYS A 163 7.20 5.06 -11.93
N SER A 164 7.35 6.20 -11.27
CA SER A 164 8.57 6.58 -10.56
C SER A 164 8.78 5.78 -9.26
N ASP A 165 10.03 5.67 -8.81
CA ASP A 165 10.37 5.06 -7.51
C ASP A 165 9.65 5.75 -6.34
N ALA A 166 9.38 7.06 -6.45
CA ALA A 166 8.64 7.80 -5.44
C ALA A 166 7.17 7.38 -5.36
N GLU A 167 6.52 7.13 -6.48
CA GLU A 167 5.15 6.62 -6.55
C GLU A 167 5.07 5.19 -6.05
N ILE A 168 6.03 4.32 -6.42
CA ILE A 168 6.12 2.95 -5.93
C ILE A 168 6.30 2.93 -4.41
N ALA A 169 7.17 3.80 -3.87
CA ALA A 169 7.40 3.94 -2.44
C ALA A 169 6.13 4.41 -1.69
N ALA A 170 5.35 5.33 -2.29
CA ALA A 170 4.08 5.79 -1.73
C ALA A 170 3.03 4.66 -1.69
N ASP A 171 2.89 3.90 -2.78
CA ASP A 171 1.99 2.75 -2.82
C ASP A 171 2.41 1.65 -1.85
N ALA A 172 3.71 1.33 -1.77
CA ALA A 172 4.25 0.37 -0.81
C ALA A 172 3.94 0.78 0.64
N LYS A 173 4.01 2.09 0.95
CA LYS A 173 3.61 2.63 2.26
C LYS A 173 2.11 2.40 2.54
N LEU A 174 1.25 2.62 1.56
CA LEU A 174 -0.20 2.35 1.70
C LEU A 174 -0.47 0.86 1.93
N ILE A 175 0.24 -0.02 1.22
CA ILE A 175 0.12 -1.48 1.39
C ILE A 175 0.61 -1.90 2.78
N ALA A 176 1.79 -1.46 3.19
CA ALA A 176 2.39 -1.82 4.47
C ALA A 176 1.55 -1.32 5.67
N SER A 177 0.90 -0.17 5.55
CA SER A 177 -0.01 0.40 6.56
C SER A 177 -1.42 -0.22 6.55
N GLY A 178 -1.73 -1.13 5.62
CA GLY A 178 -3.05 -1.74 5.50
C GLY A 178 -4.12 -0.83 4.89
N LYS A 179 -3.74 0.34 4.38
CA LYS A 179 -4.66 1.30 3.71
C LYS A 179 -4.95 0.91 2.26
N LYS A 180 -4.17 0.01 1.70
CA LYS A 180 -4.34 -0.58 0.37
C LYS A 180 -3.94 -2.06 0.44
N THR A 181 -4.67 -2.92 -0.22
CA THR A 181 -4.26 -4.33 -0.38
C THR A 181 -3.35 -4.50 -1.59
N VAL A 182 -2.57 -5.59 -1.61
CA VAL A 182 -1.76 -5.94 -2.78
C VAL A 182 -2.63 -6.17 -4.02
N ASN A 183 -3.83 -6.76 -3.84
CA ASN A 183 -4.76 -7.00 -4.94
C ASN A 183 -5.33 -5.69 -5.52
N GLU A 184 -5.70 -4.73 -4.69
CA GLU A 184 -6.11 -3.39 -5.16
C GLU A 184 -4.99 -2.72 -5.94
N TYR A 185 -3.76 -2.81 -5.45
CA TYR A 185 -2.60 -2.28 -6.16
C TYR A 185 -2.38 -2.98 -7.50
N LEU A 186 -2.50 -4.31 -7.56
CA LEU A 186 -2.40 -5.08 -8.79
C LEU A 186 -3.46 -4.65 -9.82
N VAL A 187 -4.72 -4.47 -9.39
CA VAL A 187 -5.81 -3.99 -10.26
C VAL A 187 -5.52 -2.59 -10.81
N GLU A 188 -5.00 -1.68 -9.98
CA GLU A 188 -4.58 -0.35 -10.44
C GLU A 188 -3.49 -0.43 -11.50
N LEU A 189 -2.47 -1.28 -11.28
CA LEU A 189 -1.40 -1.51 -12.25
C LEU A 189 -1.93 -2.14 -13.55
N GLN A 190 -2.89 -3.07 -13.46
CA GLN A 190 -3.55 -3.63 -14.66
C GLN A 190 -4.26 -2.57 -15.48
N GLN A 191 -4.94 -1.61 -14.83
CA GLN A 191 -5.59 -0.50 -15.54
C GLN A 191 -4.58 0.39 -16.28
N VAL A 192 -3.39 0.57 -15.72
CA VAL A 192 -2.30 1.28 -16.41
C VAL A 192 -1.78 0.44 -17.57
N ALA A 193 -1.50 -0.84 -17.33
CA ALA A 193 -0.98 -1.76 -18.35
C ALA A 193 -1.95 -1.91 -19.54
N VAL A 194 -3.26 -1.94 -19.30
CA VAL A 194 -4.28 -1.98 -20.37
C VAL A 194 -4.26 -0.72 -21.23
N ARG A 195 -3.95 0.44 -20.64
CA ARG A 195 -3.81 1.69 -21.41
C ARG A 195 -2.54 1.70 -22.27
N GLU A 196 -1.44 1.16 -21.74
CA GLU A 196 -0.17 1.07 -22.47
C GLU A 196 -0.19 -0.07 -23.51
N HIS A 197 -0.91 -1.17 -23.22
CA HIS A 197 -1.00 -2.36 -24.06
C HIS A 197 -2.46 -2.78 -24.27
N PRO A 198 -3.24 -2.01 -25.08
CA PRO A 198 -4.70 -2.25 -25.25
C PRO A 198 -5.05 -3.65 -25.75
N TYR A 199 -4.17 -4.27 -26.51
CA TYR A 199 -4.35 -5.64 -27.03
C TYR A 199 -4.31 -6.73 -25.94
N LEU A 200 -3.81 -6.43 -24.74
CA LEU A 200 -3.85 -7.32 -23.59
C LEU A 200 -5.10 -7.16 -22.72
N ALA A 201 -5.94 -6.16 -23.01
CA ALA A 201 -7.08 -5.77 -22.18
C ALA A 201 -8.00 -6.96 -21.86
N SER A 202 -8.39 -7.74 -22.86
CA SER A 202 -9.29 -8.90 -22.68
C SER A 202 -8.71 -9.93 -21.71
N ARG A 203 -7.42 -10.22 -21.80
CA ARG A 203 -6.75 -11.20 -20.93
C ARG A 203 -6.59 -10.68 -19.51
N LEU A 204 -6.11 -9.46 -19.34
CA LEU A 204 -5.90 -8.86 -18.00
C LEU A 204 -7.21 -8.58 -17.28
N GLN A 205 -8.28 -8.22 -18.00
CA GLN A 205 -9.61 -7.99 -17.41
C GLN A 205 -10.34 -9.28 -17.04
N SER A 206 -10.04 -10.39 -17.74
CA SER A 206 -10.66 -11.69 -17.45
C SER A 206 -10.13 -12.31 -16.16
N ASP A 207 -8.91 -11.95 -15.73
CA ASP A 207 -8.29 -12.47 -14.51
C ASP A 207 -7.52 -11.35 -13.80
N PRO A 208 -8.05 -10.85 -12.67
CA PRO A 208 -7.44 -9.76 -11.91
C PRO A 208 -6.13 -10.15 -11.20
N THR A 209 -5.71 -11.42 -11.28
CA THR A 209 -4.44 -11.89 -10.70
C THR A 209 -3.30 -11.96 -11.72
N LEU A 210 -3.61 -11.85 -13.02
CA LEU A 210 -2.60 -11.93 -14.07
C LEU A 210 -1.74 -10.67 -14.17
N THR A 211 -0.45 -10.90 -14.41
CA THR A 211 0.47 -9.84 -14.81
C THR A 211 0.76 -9.88 -16.31
N VAL A 212 1.20 -8.77 -16.87
CA VAL A 212 1.63 -8.70 -18.27
C VAL A 212 2.76 -9.71 -18.56
N ALA A 213 3.69 -9.84 -17.62
CA ALA A 213 4.78 -10.82 -17.70
C ALA A 213 4.26 -12.26 -17.86
N GLN A 214 3.25 -12.64 -17.06
CA GLN A 214 2.65 -14.00 -17.16
C GLN A 214 2.00 -14.24 -18.52
N VAL A 215 1.44 -13.20 -19.14
CA VAL A 215 0.84 -13.32 -20.48
C VAL A 215 1.89 -13.32 -21.58
N ALA A 216 2.95 -12.51 -21.46
CA ALA A 216 3.97 -12.33 -22.51
C ALA A 216 5.11 -13.36 -22.45
N ASN A 217 5.56 -13.75 -21.25
CA ASN A 217 6.74 -14.61 -21.08
C ASN A 217 6.71 -15.95 -21.86
N PRO A 218 5.58 -16.67 -22.00
CA PRO A 218 5.54 -17.86 -22.83
C PRO A 218 5.92 -17.59 -24.29
N ALA A 219 5.43 -16.45 -24.84
CA ALA A 219 5.78 -16.05 -26.21
C ALA A 219 7.26 -15.62 -26.32
N VAL A 220 7.74 -14.85 -25.35
CA VAL A 220 9.13 -14.43 -25.25
C VAL A 220 10.06 -15.65 -25.24
N LYS A 221 9.74 -16.67 -24.44
CA LYS A 221 10.54 -17.88 -24.34
C LYS A 221 10.61 -18.63 -25.67
N ILE A 222 9.49 -18.78 -26.38
CA ILE A 222 9.44 -19.46 -27.67
C ILE A 222 10.31 -18.74 -28.72
N VAL A 223 10.24 -17.41 -28.72
CA VAL A 223 11.03 -16.57 -29.64
C VAL A 223 12.52 -16.62 -29.25
N ALA A 224 12.83 -16.56 -27.96
CA ALA A 224 14.19 -16.68 -27.43
C ALA A 224 14.81 -18.01 -27.82
N ASP A 225 14.09 -19.10 -27.61
CA ASP A 225 14.53 -20.45 -27.99
C ASP A 225 14.77 -20.56 -29.52
N ALA A 226 13.93 -19.92 -30.34
CA ALA A 226 14.07 -19.93 -31.79
C ALA A 226 15.28 -19.11 -32.29
N TRP A 227 15.69 -18.08 -31.54
CA TRP A 227 16.82 -17.21 -31.88
C TRP A 227 18.10 -17.56 -31.09
N GLU A 228 18.05 -18.58 -30.23
CA GLU A 228 19.15 -18.96 -29.32
C GLU A 228 19.64 -17.79 -28.46
N LEU A 229 18.68 -16.96 -27.97
CA LEU A 229 18.93 -15.82 -27.11
C LEU A 229 18.46 -16.09 -25.67
N ASP A 230 19.04 -15.37 -24.71
CA ASP A 230 18.49 -15.31 -23.37
C ASP A 230 17.12 -14.56 -23.41
N PRO A 231 16.03 -15.12 -22.86
CA PRO A 231 14.73 -14.44 -22.79
C PRO A 231 14.80 -13.02 -22.19
N ASN A 232 15.72 -12.77 -21.26
CA ASN A 232 15.93 -11.46 -20.65
C ASN A 232 16.52 -10.40 -21.60
N GLN A 233 17.07 -10.81 -22.73
CA GLN A 233 17.60 -9.91 -23.76
C GLN A 233 16.52 -9.45 -24.73
N ILE A 234 15.35 -10.12 -24.73
CA ILE A 234 14.23 -9.78 -25.62
C ILE A 234 13.34 -8.74 -24.95
N LYS A 235 13.33 -7.55 -25.51
CA LYS A 235 12.36 -6.51 -25.15
C LYS A 235 11.09 -6.75 -25.96
N TRP A 236 10.22 -7.61 -25.47
CA TRP A 236 9.05 -8.08 -26.20
C TRP A 236 8.15 -6.94 -26.74
N GLN A 237 8.12 -5.79 -26.05
CA GLN A 237 7.38 -4.61 -26.49
C GLN A 237 7.87 -4.07 -27.86
N ASP A 238 9.16 -4.24 -28.14
CA ASP A 238 9.82 -3.79 -29.36
C ASP A 238 9.83 -4.90 -30.46
N GLU A 239 9.31 -6.10 -30.12
CA GLU A 239 9.34 -7.25 -31.00
C GLU A 239 8.02 -7.45 -31.77
N PRO A 240 7.97 -7.13 -33.08
CA PRO A 240 6.74 -7.19 -33.86
C PRO A 240 6.06 -8.57 -33.85
N ILE A 241 6.85 -9.66 -33.87
CA ILE A 241 6.37 -11.04 -33.89
C ILE A 241 5.62 -11.36 -32.58
N ILE A 242 6.17 -10.95 -31.44
CA ILE A 242 5.55 -11.16 -30.14
C ILE A 242 4.30 -10.28 -30.01
N ASN A 243 4.39 -9.02 -30.42
CA ASN A 243 3.24 -8.10 -30.40
C ASN A 243 2.08 -8.60 -31.28
N GLN A 244 2.38 -9.11 -32.48
CA GLN A 244 1.39 -9.71 -33.36
C GLN A 244 0.75 -10.96 -32.71
N PHE A 245 1.55 -11.83 -32.09
CA PHE A 245 1.03 -12.98 -31.37
C PHE A 245 0.10 -12.56 -30.25
N LEU A 246 0.55 -11.64 -29.37
CA LEU A 246 -0.25 -11.16 -28.23
C LEU A 246 -1.55 -10.47 -28.67
N ALA A 247 -1.49 -9.65 -29.72
CA ALA A 247 -2.65 -8.99 -30.29
C ALA A 247 -3.65 -10.00 -30.87
N SER A 248 -3.18 -11.07 -31.50
CA SER A 248 -4.04 -12.10 -32.08
C SER A 248 -4.86 -12.86 -31.05
N GLN A 249 -4.38 -12.93 -29.78
CA GLN A 249 -5.06 -13.66 -28.70
C GLN A 249 -6.45 -13.07 -28.36
N SER A 250 -6.71 -11.83 -28.75
CA SER A 250 -8.00 -11.16 -28.57
C SER A 250 -8.88 -11.20 -29.84
N GLY A 251 -8.42 -11.82 -30.93
CA GLY A 251 -9.11 -11.90 -32.21
C GLY A 251 -9.84 -13.22 -32.43
N ASP A 252 -10.64 -13.28 -33.49
CA ASP A 252 -11.43 -14.47 -33.86
C ASP A 252 -10.57 -15.69 -34.23
N LYS A 253 -9.33 -15.46 -34.64
CA LYS A 253 -8.35 -16.51 -35.01
C LYS A 253 -7.05 -16.27 -34.28
N PRO A 254 -6.95 -16.70 -33.01
CA PRO A 254 -5.71 -16.55 -32.26
C PRO A 254 -4.57 -17.35 -32.90
N MET A 255 -3.41 -16.71 -33.04
CA MET A 255 -2.17 -17.39 -33.43
C MET A 255 -1.80 -18.40 -32.34
N ASN A 256 -1.50 -19.63 -32.72
CA ASN A 256 -1.03 -20.62 -31.77
C ASN A 256 0.51 -20.54 -31.60
N TYR A 257 1.03 -21.22 -30.57
CA TYR A 257 2.47 -21.21 -30.28
C TYR A 257 3.33 -21.83 -31.39
N ALA A 258 2.78 -22.76 -32.17
CA ALA A 258 3.52 -23.36 -33.31
C ALA A 258 3.67 -22.34 -34.43
N ASP A 259 2.65 -21.53 -34.68
CA ASP A 259 2.71 -20.44 -35.66
C ASP A 259 3.69 -19.35 -35.22
N LEU A 260 3.68 -18.98 -33.92
CA LEU A 260 4.67 -18.07 -33.35
C LEU A 260 6.10 -18.59 -33.56
N LYS A 261 6.35 -19.85 -33.21
CA LYS A 261 7.67 -20.49 -33.42
C LYS A 261 8.08 -20.48 -34.89
N ARG A 262 7.14 -20.80 -35.80
CA ARG A 262 7.39 -20.75 -37.25
C ARG A 262 7.73 -19.34 -37.71
N ALA A 263 7.00 -18.33 -37.23
CA ALA A 263 7.29 -16.94 -37.54
C ALA A 263 8.68 -16.50 -37.01
N ALA A 264 9.06 -16.92 -35.82
CA ALA A 264 10.36 -16.63 -35.23
C ALA A 264 11.51 -17.34 -36.03
N LEU A 265 11.32 -18.57 -36.43
CA LEU A 265 12.30 -19.29 -37.25
C LEU A 265 12.46 -18.72 -38.68
N ASN A 266 11.44 -18.06 -39.22
CA ASN A 266 11.50 -17.36 -40.50
C ASN A 266 12.10 -15.92 -40.36
N ASP A 267 12.33 -15.44 -39.17
CA ASP A 267 12.97 -14.15 -38.94
C ASP A 267 14.48 -14.22 -39.31
N GLN A 268 15.00 -13.11 -39.81
CA GLN A 268 16.39 -13.01 -40.24
C GLN A 268 17.39 -13.39 -39.12
N ARG A 269 17.04 -13.12 -37.86
CA ARG A 269 17.89 -13.44 -36.68
C ARG A 269 18.07 -14.95 -36.50
N ALA A 270 17.08 -15.76 -36.81
CA ALA A 270 17.18 -17.21 -36.73
C ALA A 270 18.22 -17.81 -37.69
N GLN A 271 18.52 -17.11 -38.79
CA GLN A 271 19.52 -17.59 -39.77
C GLN A 271 20.93 -17.63 -39.22
N TYR A 272 21.22 -16.94 -38.14
CA TYR A 272 22.54 -16.91 -37.49
C TYR A 272 22.66 -17.86 -36.30
N THR A 273 21.60 -18.63 -36.01
CA THR A 273 21.62 -19.61 -34.91
C THR A 273 22.47 -20.84 -35.29
N GLU A 274 22.98 -21.51 -34.27
CA GLU A 274 23.73 -22.73 -34.45
C GLU A 274 22.86 -23.85 -35.05
N ALA A 275 21.60 -23.95 -34.61
CA ALA A 275 20.65 -24.90 -35.16
C ALA A 275 20.43 -24.72 -36.66
N MET A 276 20.26 -23.47 -37.14
CA MET A 276 20.05 -23.20 -38.56
C MET A 276 21.32 -23.44 -39.38
N ASN A 277 22.49 -23.07 -38.84
CA ASN A 277 23.79 -23.38 -39.48
C ASN A 277 24.02 -24.89 -39.60
N ASN A 278 23.70 -25.67 -38.59
CA ASN A 278 23.79 -27.13 -38.62
C ASN A 278 22.83 -27.72 -39.65
N PHE A 279 21.56 -27.23 -39.66
CA PHE A 279 20.57 -27.66 -40.67
C PHE A 279 21.05 -27.37 -42.10
N ALA A 280 21.56 -26.15 -42.34
CA ALA A 280 22.07 -25.79 -43.66
C ALA A 280 23.25 -26.70 -44.11
N ARG A 281 24.18 -27.01 -43.17
CA ARG A 281 25.31 -27.90 -43.41
C ARG A 281 24.84 -29.33 -43.69
N ASP A 282 23.91 -29.87 -42.93
CA ASP A 282 23.37 -31.21 -43.10
C ASP A 282 22.58 -31.33 -44.40
N ALA A 283 21.79 -30.30 -44.75
CA ALA A 283 21.09 -30.25 -46.04
C ALA A 283 22.08 -30.22 -47.23
N ALA A 284 23.14 -29.40 -47.15
CA ALA A 284 24.16 -29.33 -48.15
C ALA A 284 24.89 -30.69 -48.32
N THR A 285 25.21 -31.37 -47.20
CA THR A 285 25.83 -32.71 -47.19
C THR A 285 24.89 -33.75 -47.79
N GLY A 286 23.59 -33.72 -47.44
CA GLY A 286 22.58 -34.61 -48.01
C GLY A 286 22.40 -34.43 -49.52
N LEU A 287 22.38 -33.20 -50.00
CA LEU A 287 22.33 -32.87 -51.42
C LEU A 287 23.60 -33.33 -52.15
N GLY A 288 24.78 -33.08 -51.57
CA GLY A 288 26.05 -33.51 -52.13
C GLY A 288 26.12 -35.04 -52.31
N LYS A 289 25.64 -35.81 -51.31
CA LYS A 289 25.55 -37.29 -51.41
C LYS A 289 24.53 -37.71 -52.48
N ALA A 290 23.36 -37.06 -52.57
CA ALA A 290 22.33 -37.35 -53.54
C ALA A 290 22.81 -37.06 -54.98
N MET A 291 23.69 -36.09 -55.17
CA MET A 291 24.27 -35.72 -56.46
C MET A 291 25.57 -36.45 -56.77
N GLY A 292 26.04 -37.36 -55.90
CA GLY A 292 27.30 -38.11 -56.10
C GLY A 292 28.57 -37.26 -56.05
N ALA A 293 28.49 -36.08 -55.40
CA ALA A 293 29.59 -35.13 -55.29
C ALA A 293 30.45 -35.33 -54.02
N ILE A 294 30.01 -36.17 -53.08
CA ILE A 294 30.72 -36.56 -51.87
C ILE A 294 30.48 -38.01 -51.56
#